data_684c1c58c43dc58931187d64bdda42d1
#
_entry.id   684c1c58c43dc58931187d64bdda42d1
#
_cell.length_a   1.000
_cell.length_b   1.000
_cell.length_c   1.000
_cell.angle_alpha   90.00
_cell.angle_beta   90.00
_cell.angle_gamma   90.00
#
_symmetry.space_group_name_H-M   'P 1'
#
loop_
_entity.id
_entity.type
_entity.pdbx_description
1 polymer ?
#
loop_
_entity_poly.entity_id
_entity_poly.type
_entity_poly.pdbx_seq_one_letter_code
_entity_poly.pdbx_strand_id
1 'polypeptide(L)'
;PGVLADVAILDACAHIPAIELLSIIGRVQQVVVIAHCATVTSESVKQLIDTLPHIEVDAAPSRRAPRLSAFLESEGYGPVRYDVATEPAAGEVRFHRVEASGVPVMSSGLVESSQPEIDEVVRLITQRAAGFAVVPSSYRLVVVMLTDAFRTRLGAELKSLAGKSKAMGRFLRHVRLVSLRDVAGGRATDVILSMCYAKTTHGRLLQQFGPLESTGGRGLLLDALALADHSLDIVSAFGSEDLDEERLHQSGPRFLKTMLTWAEQLDDRPVLPLSLIHI
;
A
#
# COMPACT_ATOMS: atom_id res chain seq x y z
N PRO A 1 -23.29 3.63 31.07
CA PRO A 1 -22.68 3.87 29.78
C PRO A 1 -23.73 4.47 28.87
N GLY A 2 -23.60 5.78 28.54
CA GLY A 2 -24.59 6.49 27.72
C GLY A 2 -24.46 6.12 26.24
N VAL A 3 -25.58 6.22 25.50
CA VAL A 3 -25.61 6.14 24.04
C VAL A 3 -24.79 7.30 23.49
N LEU A 4 -23.79 7.02 22.63
CA LEU A 4 -22.92 8.04 22.03
C LEU A 4 -23.55 8.64 20.78
N ALA A 5 -24.26 7.83 20.01
CA ALA A 5 -24.91 8.23 18.76
C ALA A 5 -26.04 7.25 18.41
N ASP A 6 -26.98 7.68 17.59
CA ASP A 6 -28.03 6.81 17.09
C ASP A 6 -27.50 5.81 16.06
N VAL A 7 -26.58 6.26 15.20
CA VAL A 7 -25.97 5.43 14.14
C VAL A 7 -24.46 5.58 14.16
N ALA A 8 -23.74 4.47 14.07
CA ALA A 8 -22.31 4.43 13.77
C ALA A 8 -22.08 3.82 12.39
N ILE A 9 -21.29 4.49 11.57
CA ILE A 9 -20.81 3.97 10.29
C ILE A 9 -19.34 3.59 10.48
N LEU A 10 -19.05 2.30 10.38
CA LEU A 10 -17.70 1.73 10.50
C LEU A 10 -17.17 1.48 9.09
N ASP A 11 -16.34 2.39 8.60
CA ASP A 11 -15.65 2.25 7.32
C ASP A 11 -14.26 1.66 7.54
N ALA A 12 -13.81 0.82 6.62
CA ALA A 12 -12.50 0.15 6.67
C ALA A 12 -12.23 -0.60 7.99
N CYS A 13 -13.25 -1.21 8.60
CA CYS A 13 -13.15 -1.87 9.90
C CYS A 13 -12.32 -3.16 9.91
N ALA A 14 -11.84 -3.62 8.76
CA ALA A 14 -11.06 -4.84 8.60
C ALA A 14 -9.82 -4.92 9.53
N HIS A 15 -9.25 -3.78 9.89
CA HIS A 15 -8.03 -3.66 10.68
C HIS A 15 -8.27 -3.19 12.13
N ILE A 16 -9.52 -2.90 12.49
CA ILE A 16 -9.86 -2.47 13.85
C ILE A 16 -9.89 -3.69 14.78
N PRO A 17 -9.23 -3.65 15.93
CA PRO A 17 -9.31 -4.73 16.91
C PRO A 17 -10.76 -4.99 17.34
N ALA A 18 -11.14 -6.26 17.49
CA ALA A 18 -12.52 -6.65 17.85
C ALA A 18 -13.02 -5.96 19.13
N ILE A 19 -12.15 -5.76 20.12
CA ILE A 19 -12.50 -5.09 21.38
C ILE A 19 -12.90 -3.63 21.18
N GLU A 20 -12.26 -2.94 20.22
CA GLU A 20 -12.60 -1.55 19.89
C GLU A 20 -13.93 -1.49 19.15
N LEU A 21 -14.16 -2.41 18.19
CA LEU A 21 -15.44 -2.54 17.51
C LEU A 21 -16.59 -2.79 18.49
N LEU A 22 -16.43 -3.72 19.40
CA LEU A 22 -17.40 -4.03 20.42
C LEU A 22 -17.68 -2.84 21.35
N SER A 23 -16.66 -2.03 21.65
CA SER A 23 -16.82 -0.83 22.47
C SER A 23 -17.65 0.26 21.78
N ILE A 24 -17.60 0.34 20.45
CA ILE A 24 -18.42 1.26 19.63
C ILE A 24 -19.84 0.72 19.53
N ILE A 25 -19.98 -0.55 19.14
CA ILE A 25 -21.28 -1.22 18.92
C ILE A 25 -22.15 -1.17 20.18
N GLY A 26 -21.56 -1.38 21.36
CA GLY A 26 -22.27 -1.33 22.63
C GLY A 26 -22.79 0.07 23.04
N ARG A 27 -22.49 1.12 22.26
CA ARG A 27 -22.84 2.52 22.56
C ARG A 27 -23.67 3.23 21.50
N VAL A 28 -24.17 2.49 20.52
CA VAL A 28 -24.98 3.02 19.42
C VAL A 28 -26.24 2.19 19.26
N GLN A 29 -27.30 2.75 18.68
CA GLN A 29 -28.54 2.04 18.43
C GLN A 29 -28.49 1.24 17.15
N GLN A 30 -27.76 1.71 16.14
CA GLN A 30 -27.59 1.07 14.85
C GLN A 30 -26.14 1.14 14.40
N VAL A 31 -25.68 0.05 13.78
CA VAL A 31 -24.33 -0.03 13.18
C VAL A 31 -24.46 -0.32 11.69
N VAL A 32 -23.74 0.43 10.89
CA VAL A 32 -23.51 0.15 9.46
C VAL A 32 -22.04 -0.16 9.29
N VAL A 33 -21.73 -1.36 8.80
CA VAL A 33 -20.36 -1.80 8.57
C VAL A 33 -20.10 -1.80 7.07
N ILE A 34 -19.08 -1.06 6.65
CA ILE A 34 -18.57 -1.06 5.27
C ILE A 34 -17.26 -1.83 5.29
N ALA A 35 -17.23 -2.97 4.63
CA ALA A 35 -16.05 -3.84 4.61
C ALA A 35 -15.79 -4.39 3.21
N HIS A 36 -14.49 -4.55 2.90
CA HIS A 36 -14.05 -5.28 1.73
C HIS A 36 -13.69 -6.71 2.17
N CYS A 37 -14.41 -7.71 1.68
CA CYS A 37 -14.31 -9.09 2.17
C CYS A 37 -12.88 -9.66 2.12
N ALA A 38 -12.07 -9.29 1.11
CA ALA A 38 -10.70 -9.78 0.96
C ALA A 38 -9.72 -9.21 2.01
N THR A 39 -10.04 -8.08 2.62
CA THR A 39 -9.15 -7.43 3.60
C THR A 39 -9.51 -7.73 5.05
N VAL A 40 -10.71 -8.30 5.27
CA VAL A 40 -11.12 -8.73 6.61
C VAL A 40 -10.39 -10.01 7.01
N THR A 41 -9.46 -9.87 7.93
CA THR A 41 -8.60 -10.96 8.39
C THR A 41 -8.86 -11.39 9.83
N SER A 42 -9.53 -10.53 10.61
CA SER A 42 -9.95 -10.88 11.98
C SER A 42 -11.17 -11.79 11.94
N GLU A 43 -11.04 -13.01 12.44
CA GLU A 43 -12.15 -13.98 12.51
C GLU A 43 -13.35 -13.41 13.28
N SER A 44 -13.10 -12.66 14.36
CA SER A 44 -14.17 -12.03 15.14
C SER A 44 -14.91 -10.93 14.35
N VAL A 45 -14.17 -10.15 13.53
CA VAL A 45 -14.79 -9.14 12.66
C VAL A 45 -15.57 -9.82 11.54
N LYS A 46 -15.03 -10.90 10.98
CA LYS A 46 -15.72 -11.70 9.96
C LYS A 46 -17.02 -12.29 10.49
N GLN A 47 -16.99 -12.93 11.65
CA GLN A 47 -18.18 -13.46 12.31
C GLN A 47 -19.22 -12.37 12.59
N LEU A 48 -18.77 -11.16 13.00
CA LEU A 48 -19.67 -10.03 13.20
C LEU A 48 -20.35 -9.64 11.87
N ILE A 49 -19.58 -9.50 10.79
CA ILE A 49 -20.11 -9.15 9.47
C ILE A 49 -21.09 -10.22 8.99
N ASP A 50 -20.75 -11.50 9.14
CA ASP A 50 -21.59 -12.63 8.72
C ASP A 50 -22.92 -12.73 9.50
N THR A 51 -22.99 -12.17 10.71
CA THR A 51 -24.21 -12.13 11.52
C THR A 51 -25.13 -10.95 11.21
N LEU A 52 -24.62 -9.92 10.52
CA LEU A 52 -25.39 -8.74 10.16
C LEU A 52 -26.12 -8.95 8.81
N PRO A 53 -27.33 -8.38 8.64
CA PRO A 53 -27.92 -8.29 7.31
C PRO A 53 -26.95 -7.55 6.37
N HIS A 54 -26.62 -8.15 5.24
CA HIS A 54 -25.64 -7.56 4.31
C HIS A 54 -26.25 -7.32 2.93
N ILE A 55 -25.71 -6.32 2.27
CA ILE A 55 -26.00 -5.98 0.87
C ILE A 55 -24.65 -5.95 0.16
N GLU A 56 -24.53 -6.74 -0.89
CA GLU A 56 -23.37 -6.62 -1.78
C GLU A 56 -23.55 -5.39 -2.66
N VAL A 57 -22.56 -4.52 -2.63
CA VAL A 57 -22.51 -3.34 -3.47
C VAL A 57 -21.45 -3.57 -4.55
N ASP A 58 -21.89 -3.54 -5.80
CA ASP A 58 -20.97 -3.60 -6.93
C ASP A 58 -19.96 -2.43 -6.85
N ALA A 59 -18.67 -2.77 -6.93
CA ALA A 59 -17.63 -1.75 -6.99
C ALA A 59 -17.84 -0.87 -8.23
N ALA A 60 -17.65 0.44 -8.08
CA ALA A 60 -17.62 1.34 -9.22
C ALA A 60 -16.48 0.93 -10.18
N PRO A 61 -16.63 1.18 -11.51
CA PRO A 61 -15.58 0.89 -12.46
C PRO A 61 -14.24 1.48 -12.00
N SER A 62 -13.21 0.67 -11.97
CA SER A 62 -11.88 1.08 -11.53
C SER A 62 -11.07 1.58 -12.72
N ARG A 63 -10.35 2.67 -12.53
CA ARG A 63 -9.36 3.17 -13.49
C ARG A 63 -7.95 2.65 -13.22
N ARG A 64 -7.84 1.63 -12.38
CA ARG A 64 -6.54 1.04 -12.03
C ARG A 64 -5.85 0.47 -13.26
N ALA A 65 -4.51 0.44 -13.20
CA ALA A 65 -3.71 -0.25 -14.19
C ALA A 65 -4.20 -1.70 -14.38
N PRO A 66 -4.42 -2.18 -15.61
CA PRO A 66 -4.97 -3.52 -15.85
C PRO A 66 -4.17 -4.64 -15.17
N ARG A 67 -2.84 -4.55 -15.16
CA ARG A 67 -1.97 -5.53 -14.52
C ARG A 67 -2.13 -5.57 -13.00
N LEU A 68 -2.28 -4.40 -12.37
CA LEU A 68 -2.54 -4.31 -10.93
C LEU A 68 -3.91 -4.87 -10.58
N SER A 69 -4.92 -4.57 -11.39
CA SER A 69 -6.27 -5.08 -11.17
C SER A 69 -6.33 -6.60 -11.30
N ALA A 70 -5.69 -7.17 -12.33
CA ALA A 70 -5.62 -8.62 -12.50
C ALA A 70 -4.90 -9.32 -11.33
N PHE A 71 -3.83 -8.71 -10.81
CA PHE A 71 -3.14 -9.23 -9.62
C PHE A 71 -4.04 -9.17 -8.39
N LEU A 72 -4.72 -8.04 -8.15
CA LEU A 72 -5.63 -7.90 -7.01
C LEU A 72 -6.79 -8.91 -7.08
N GLU A 73 -7.35 -9.14 -8.28
CA GLU A 73 -8.39 -10.16 -8.48
C GLU A 73 -7.87 -11.58 -8.21
N SER A 74 -6.68 -11.93 -8.71
CA SER A 74 -6.08 -13.25 -8.45
C SER A 74 -5.83 -13.51 -6.96
N GLU A 75 -5.64 -12.43 -6.19
CA GLU A 75 -5.46 -12.47 -4.74
C GLU A 75 -6.79 -12.33 -3.97
N GLY A 76 -7.92 -12.40 -4.66
CA GLY A 76 -9.25 -12.40 -4.06
C GLY A 76 -9.73 -11.04 -3.56
N TYR A 77 -9.12 -9.92 -4.06
CA TYR A 77 -9.57 -8.57 -3.68
C TYR A 77 -10.96 -8.21 -4.25
N GLY A 78 -11.60 -9.14 -4.96
CA GLY A 78 -12.92 -8.99 -5.57
C GLY A 78 -12.84 -8.52 -7.03
N PRO A 79 -13.97 -8.58 -7.76
CA PRO A 79 -13.99 -8.21 -9.16
C PRO A 79 -13.69 -6.71 -9.30
N VAL A 80 -12.64 -6.40 -10.02
CA VAL A 80 -12.29 -5.02 -10.39
C VAL A 80 -12.85 -4.76 -11.77
N ARG A 81 -14.01 -4.09 -11.84
CA ARG A 81 -14.60 -3.72 -13.12
C ARG A 81 -13.77 -2.62 -13.79
N TYR A 82 -13.37 -2.87 -15.03
CA TYR A 82 -12.71 -1.88 -15.87
C TYR A 82 -13.75 -1.00 -16.57
N ASP A 83 -13.49 0.29 -16.63
CA ASP A 83 -14.17 1.14 -17.58
C ASP A 83 -13.51 0.98 -18.96
N VAL A 84 -14.10 0.12 -19.77
CA VAL A 84 -13.57 -0.21 -21.12
C VAL A 84 -13.63 0.99 -22.07
N ALA A 85 -14.41 2.03 -21.75
CA ALA A 85 -14.58 3.21 -22.57
C ALA A 85 -13.43 4.23 -22.44
N THR A 86 -12.63 4.12 -21.40
CA THR A 86 -11.42 4.93 -21.26
C THR A 86 -10.24 4.05 -21.65
N GLU A 87 -9.53 4.40 -22.72
CA GLU A 87 -8.22 3.77 -22.97
C GLU A 87 -7.46 3.78 -21.67
N PRO A 88 -6.93 2.63 -21.21
CA PRO A 88 -6.11 2.61 -20.01
C PRO A 88 -4.94 3.54 -20.31
N ALA A 89 -4.99 4.76 -19.77
CA ALA A 89 -3.78 5.50 -19.57
C ALA A 89 -2.83 4.51 -18.91
N ALA A 90 -1.79 4.11 -19.62
CA ALA A 90 -0.93 3.01 -19.25
C ALA A 90 -0.41 3.22 -17.83
N GLY A 91 -1.19 2.79 -16.87
CA GLY A 91 -0.81 2.77 -15.47
C GLY A 91 0.26 1.70 -15.35
N GLU A 92 1.43 2.08 -14.91
CA GLU A 92 2.56 1.18 -14.82
C GLU A 92 2.76 0.74 -13.38
N VAL A 93 3.05 -0.54 -13.24
CA VAL A 93 3.63 -1.07 -12.00
C VAL A 93 5.11 -1.26 -12.27
N ARG A 94 5.95 -0.68 -11.40
CA ARG A 94 7.41 -0.75 -11.51
C ARG A 94 8.01 -1.21 -10.21
N PHE A 95 9.03 -2.05 -10.30
CA PHE A 95 9.82 -2.47 -9.17
C PHE A 95 11.19 -1.78 -9.20
N HIS A 96 11.52 -1.07 -8.13
CA HIS A 96 12.77 -0.35 -7.95
C HIS A 96 13.60 -1.06 -6.89
N ARG A 97 14.53 -1.89 -7.33
CA ARG A 97 15.49 -2.50 -6.42
C ARG A 97 16.63 -1.55 -6.15
N VAL A 98 16.95 -1.35 -4.88
CA VAL A 98 18.08 -0.54 -4.44
C VAL A 98 19.10 -1.40 -3.70
N GLU A 99 20.38 -1.10 -3.89
CA GLU A 99 21.44 -1.76 -3.14
C GLU A 99 21.61 -1.06 -1.79
N ALA A 100 21.20 -1.75 -0.72
CA ALA A 100 21.31 -1.24 0.64
C ALA A 100 21.64 -2.33 1.64
N SER A 101 22.54 -2.00 2.55
CA SER A 101 22.86 -2.80 3.72
C SER A 101 23.13 -1.89 4.91
N GLY A 102 23.02 -2.42 6.11
CA GLY A 102 23.26 -1.62 7.31
C GLY A 102 23.43 -2.43 8.58
N VAL A 103 23.58 -1.70 9.69
CA VAL A 103 23.61 -2.28 11.03
C VAL A 103 22.20 -2.26 11.60
N PRO A 104 21.75 -3.35 12.24
CA PRO A 104 20.45 -3.37 12.90
C PRO A 104 20.31 -2.28 13.95
N VAL A 105 19.14 -1.64 13.97
CA VAL A 105 18.82 -0.63 14.99
C VAL A 105 18.56 -1.33 16.33
N MET A 106 19.15 -0.81 17.41
CA MET A 106 19.05 -1.44 18.72
C MET A 106 17.63 -1.64 19.24
N SER A 107 16.71 -0.74 18.87
CA SER A 107 15.31 -0.79 19.33
C SER A 107 14.47 -1.88 18.67
N SER A 108 14.73 -2.19 17.40
CA SER A 108 13.96 -3.18 16.63
C SER A 108 14.76 -4.44 16.29
N GLY A 109 16.07 -4.37 16.35
CA GLY A 109 16.97 -5.44 15.89
C GLY A 109 16.99 -5.58 14.37
N LEU A 110 16.37 -4.66 13.61
CA LEU A 110 16.21 -4.71 12.16
C LEU A 110 17.05 -3.63 11.47
N VAL A 111 17.39 -3.84 10.21
CA VAL A 111 17.99 -2.79 9.37
C VAL A 111 16.86 -2.02 8.71
N GLU A 112 16.56 -0.85 9.26
CA GLU A 112 15.45 -0.01 8.82
C GLU A 112 15.95 1.28 8.18
N SER A 113 15.11 1.83 7.29
CA SER A 113 15.29 3.20 6.79
C SER A 113 16.65 3.47 6.14
N SER A 114 17.07 2.56 5.26
CA SER A 114 18.31 2.73 4.51
C SER A 114 18.31 4.02 3.67
N GLN A 115 19.44 4.72 3.61
CA GLN A 115 19.54 5.97 2.85
C GLN A 115 19.29 5.76 1.34
N PRO A 116 19.83 4.71 0.68
CA PRO A 116 19.56 4.46 -0.74
C PRO A 116 18.07 4.31 -1.06
N GLU A 117 17.27 3.71 -0.17
CA GLU A 117 15.83 3.56 -0.38
C GLU A 117 15.10 4.91 -0.22
N ILE A 118 15.52 5.73 0.75
CA ILE A 118 15.02 7.10 0.90
C ILE A 118 15.34 7.94 -0.34
N ASP A 119 16.58 7.87 -0.82
CA ASP A 119 17.03 8.62 -2.00
C ASP A 119 16.24 8.22 -3.25
N GLU A 120 15.94 6.94 -3.43
CA GLU A 120 15.11 6.46 -4.54
C GLU A 120 13.67 6.98 -4.44
N VAL A 121 13.04 6.92 -3.26
CA VAL A 121 11.70 7.50 -3.05
C VAL A 121 11.70 9.01 -3.34
N VAL A 122 12.71 9.73 -2.88
CA VAL A 122 12.87 11.18 -3.15
C VAL A 122 13.06 11.43 -4.65
N ARG A 123 13.86 10.61 -5.34
CA ARG A 123 14.06 10.68 -6.79
C ARG A 123 12.74 10.51 -7.53
N LEU A 124 11.94 9.50 -7.18
CA LEU A 124 10.63 9.24 -7.77
C LEU A 124 9.64 10.40 -7.56
N ILE A 125 9.60 10.97 -6.36
CA ILE A 125 8.78 12.15 -6.05
C ILE A 125 9.23 13.35 -6.90
N THR A 126 10.54 13.56 -7.01
CA THR A 126 11.13 14.67 -7.77
C THR A 126 10.86 14.52 -9.27
N GLN A 127 10.98 13.32 -9.80
CA GLN A 127 10.66 13.01 -11.20
C GLN A 127 9.20 13.33 -11.52
N ARG A 128 8.26 12.95 -10.63
CA ARG A 128 6.85 13.28 -10.81
C ARG A 128 6.59 14.77 -10.74
N ALA A 129 7.24 15.48 -9.80
CA ALA A 129 7.14 16.92 -9.71
C ALA A 129 7.59 17.63 -10.99
N ALA A 130 8.66 17.14 -11.61
CA ALA A 130 9.20 17.68 -12.88
C ALA A 130 8.27 17.42 -14.08
N GLY A 131 7.42 16.39 -14.03
CA GLY A 131 6.45 16.07 -15.08
C GLY A 131 5.26 17.03 -15.16
N PHE A 132 5.09 17.93 -14.18
CA PHE A 132 3.96 18.86 -14.16
C PHE A 132 4.40 20.30 -14.35
N ALA A 133 3.89 20.95 -15.37
CA ALA A 133 3.93 22.42 -15.46
C ALA A 133 3.00 23.05 -14.40
N VAL A 134 1.79 22.49 -14.27
CA VAL A 134 0.81 22.80 -13.21
C VAL A 134 0.23 21.50 -12.69
N VAL A 135 0.30 21.30 -11.37
CA VAL A 135 -0.25 20.08 -10.74
C VAL A 135 -1.77 20.18 -10.69
N PRO A 136 -2.51 19.22 -11.26
CA PRO A 136 -3.97 19.20 -11.15
C PRO A 136 -4.42 19.13 -9.68
N SER A 137 -5.50 19.82 -9.34
CA SER A 137 -6.03 19.81 -7.96
C SER A 137 -6.51 18.43 -7.51
N SER A 138 -6.89 17.57 -8.46
CA SER A 138 -7.29 16.17 -8.23
C SER A 138 -6.10 15.22 -8.05
N TYR A 139 -4.87 15.63 -8.44
CA TYR A 139 -3.70 14.77 -8.32
C TYR A 139 -3.38 14.45 -6.86
N ARG A 140 -3.12 13.20 -6.58
CA ARG A 140 -2.71 12.69 -5.25
C ARG A 140 -1.60 11.68 -5.43
N LEU A 141 -0.49 11.91 -4.76
CA LEU A 141 0.61 10.95 -4.59
C LEU A 141 0.61 10.48 -3.14
N VAL A 142 0.50 9.17 -2.94
CA VAL A 142 0.61 8.56 -1.61
C VAL A 142 1.89 7.75 -1.54
N VAL A 143 2.70 8.00 -0.51
CA VAL A 143 3.86 7.17 -0.18
C VAL A 143 3.50 6.33 1.02
N VAL A 144 3.42 5.02 0.83
CA VAL A 144 3.12 4.04 1.88
C VAL A 144 4.43 3.44 2.35
N MET A 145 4.60 3.39 3.66
CA MET A 145 5.85 2.93 4.31
C MET A 145 5.55 1.89 5.39
N LEU A 146 6.40 0.87 5.49
CA LEU A 146 6.24 -0.18 6.48
C LEU A 146 6.67 0.25 7.88
N THR A 147 7.54 1.26 8.01
CA THR A 147 8.05 1.72 9.32
C THR A 147 7.88 3.22 9.53
N ASP A 148 7.59 3.61 10.78
CA ASP A 148 7.49 5.03 11.16
C ASP A 148 8.86 5.73 11.18
N ALA A 149 9.94 4.97 11.42
CA ALA A 149 11.29 5.50 11.35
C ALA A 149 11.60 6.01 9.93
N PHE A 150 11.23 5.25 8.90
CA PHE A 150 11.38 5.66 7.51
C PHE A 150 10.53 6.90 7.20
N ARG A 151 9.28 6.93 7.65
CA ARG A 151 8.38 8.07 7.46
C ARG A 151 8.97 9.35 8.03
N THR A 152 9.55 9.28 9.23
CA THR A 152 10.17 10.42 9.90
C THR A 152 11.36 10.96 9.13
N ARG A 153 12.26 10.08 8.68
CA ARG A 153 13.44 10.46 7.90
C ARG A 153 13.07 11.02 6.53
N LEU A 154 12.20 10.34 5.78
CA LEU A 154 11.71 10.82 4.49
C LEU A 154 11.02 12.18 4.64
N GLY A 155 10.20 12.37 5.66
CA GLY A 155 9.56 13.64 5.94
C GLY A 155 10.55 14.79 6.17
N ALA A 156 11.67 14.52 6.85
CA ALA A 156 12.73 15.51 7.05
C ALA A 156 13.43 15.89 5.72
N GLU A 157 13.75 14.89 4.87
CA GLU A 157 14.33 15.12 3.54
C GLU A 157 13.41 15.95 2.64
N LEU A 158 12.12 15.58 2.58
CA LEU A 158 11.15 16.32 1.77
C LEU A 158 10.95 17.75 2.27
N LYS A 159 10.97 17.97 3.58
CA LYS A 159 10.92 19.32 4.17
C LYS A 159 12.15 20.15 3.77
N SER A 160 13.34 19.54 3.77
CA SER A 160 14.58 20.18 3.30
C SER A 160 14.46 20.58 1.82
N LEU A 161 13.96 19.70 0.97
CA LEU A 161 13.73 19.98 -0.46
C LEU A 161 12.70 21.09 -0.69
N ALA A 162 11.61 21.11 0.08
CA ALA A 162 10.62 22.18 0.03
C ALA A 162 11.22 23.55 0.36
N GLY A 163 12.16 23.61 1.30
CA GLY A 163 12.89 24.84 1.67
C GLY A 163 13.78 25.34 0.54
N LYS A 164 14.32 24.43 -0.30
CA LYS A 164 15.22 24.79 -1.40
C LYS A 164 14.49 25.18 -2.70
N SER A 165 13.24 24.72 -2.88
CA SER A 165 12.47 24.94 -4.12
C SER A 165 11.00 25.23 -3.84
N LYS A 166 10.55 26.44 -4.23
CA LYS A 166 9.13 26.82 -4.14
C LYS A 166 8.23 25.91 -5.00
N ALA A 167 8.73 25.42 -6.15
CA ALA A 167 7.98 24.49 -7.01
C ALA A 167 7.79 23.14 -6.29
N MET A 168 8.85 22.60 -5.70
CA MET A 168 8.78 21.38 -4.89
C MET A 168 7.84 21.57 -3.70
N GLY A 169 7.93 22.68 -2.96
CA GLY A 169 7.05 22.95 -1.84
C GLY A 169 5.56 23.02 -2.24
N ARG A 170 5.24 23.47 -3.48
CA ARG A 170 3.87 23.40 -4.03
C ARG A 170 3.46 21.97 -4.35
N PHE A 171 4.33 21.20 -5.00
CA PHE A 171 4.05 19.80 -5.35
C PHE A 171 3.83 18.93 -4.11
N LEU A 172 4.64 19.12 -3.07
CA LEU A 172 4.55 18.34 -1.82
C LEU A 172 3.21 18.50 -1.08
N ARG A 173 2.40 19.49 -1.40
CA ARG A 173 1.03 19.59 -0.88
C ARG A 173 0.09 18.52 -1.42
N HIS A 174 0.46 17.89 -2.53
CA HIS A 174 -0.25 16.76 -3.15
C HIS A 174 0.33 15.41 -2.73
N VAL A 175 1.39 15.40 -1.91
CA VAL A 175 2.05 14.19 -1.42
C VAL A 175 1.62 13.90 0.02
N ARG A 176 1.16 12.69 0.25
CA ARG A 176 0.80 12.19 1.59
C ARG A 176 1.72 11.04 1.98
N LEU A 177 2.32 11.13 3.16
CA LEU A 177 3.14 10.08 3.77
C LEU A 177 2.27 9.28 4.74
N VAL A 178 2.13 7.99 4.52
CA VAL A 178 1.20 7.12 5.26
C VAL A 178 1.95 5.88 5.74
N SER A 179 1.79 5.53 7.01
CA SER A 179 2.20 4.22 7.51
C SER A 179 1.28 3.13 6.93
N LEU A 180 1.81 1.93 6.68
CA LEU A 180 1.01 0.81 6.18
C LEU A 180 -0.21 0.52 7.07
N ARG A 181 -0.11 0.76 8.38
CA ARG A 181 -1.21 0.58 9.34
C ARG A 181 -2.32 1.63 9.20
N ASP A 182 -1.97 2.80 8.67
CA ASP A 182 -2.89 3.93 8.52
C ASP A 182 -3.48 3.99 7.09
N VAL A 183 -3.18 2.98 6.26
CA VAL A 183 -3.85 2.80 4.98
C VAL A 183 -5.27 2.37 5.27
N ALA A 184 -6.20 3.30 5.17
CA ALA A 184 -7.61 3.02 5.29
C ALA A 184 -8.27 3.56 4.05
N GLY A 185 -9.00 2.76 3.34
CA GLY A 185 -9.81 3.09 2.18
C GLY A 185 -9.41 4.37 1.41
N GLY A 186 -9.59 4.44 0.18
CA GLY A 186 -9.25 5.66 -0.55
C GLY A 186 -8.63 5.37 -1.90
N ARG A 187 -8.25 6.45 -2.59
CA ARG A 187 -7.66 6.39 -3.93
C ARG A 187 -6.58 7.45 -4.06
N ALA A 188 -5.54 7.10 -4.78
CA ALA A 188 -4.45 8.00 -5.15
C ALA A 188 -4.17 7.85 -6.64
N THR A 189 -3.81 8.95 -7.30
CA THR A 189 -3.39 8.88 -8.69
C THR A 189 -2.18 7.97 -8.80
N ASP A 190 -1.17 8.22 -7.99
CA ASP A 190 0.06 7.44 -7.95
C ASP A 190 0.37 6.99 -6.52
N VAL A 191 0.96 5.80 -6.40
CA VAL A 191 1.41 5.24 -5.13
C VAL A 191 2.88 4.87 -5.22
N ILE A 192 3.64 5.18 -4.19
CA ILE A 192 4.98 4.63 -3.94
C ILE A 192 4.89 3.79 -2.68
N LEU A 193 5.17 2.50 -2.80
CA LEU A 193 5.20 1.57 -1.67
C LEU A 193 6.66 1.23 -1.35
N SER A 194 7.15 1.68 -0.19
CA SER A 194 8.52 1.45 0.27
C SER A 194 8.54 0.36 1.34
N MET A 195 9.40 -0.64 1.15
CA MET A 195 9.53 -1.77 2.07
C MET A 195 10.25 -1.41 3.36
N CYS A 196 11.09 -0.36 3.34
CA CYS A 196 11.75 0.22 4.51
C CYS A 196 12.78 -0.65 5.22
N TYR A 197 13.02 -1.88 4.78
CA TYR A 197 13.98 -2.81 5.37
C TYR A 197 15.14 -3.08 4.41
N ALA A 198 16.30 -3.40 4.98
CA ALA A 198 17.48 -3.75 4.19
C ALA A 198 18.21 -4.95 4.80
N LYS A 199 19.18 -5.48 4.06
CA LYS A 199 20.05 -6.55 4.53
C LYS A 199 21.04 -6.03 5.56
N THR A 200 21.50 -6.90 6.43
CA THR A 200 22.65 -6.62 7.29
C THR A 200 23.92 -6.47 6.47
N THR A 201 24.98 -5.92 7.07
CA THR A 201 26.31 -5.84 6.43
C THR A 201 26.89 -7.19 6.01
N HIS A 202 26.32 -8.28 6.52
CA HIS A 202 26.68 -9.66 6.14
C HIS A 202 25.73 -10.24 5.08
N GLY A 203 24.92 -9.41 4.42
CA GLY A 203 23.99 -9.79 3.36
C GLY A 203 22.75 -10.55 3.82
N ARG A 204 22.48 -10.65 5.13
CA ARG A 204 21.33 -11.37 5.67
C ARG A 204 20.13 -10.45 5.84
N LEU A 205 18.98 -10.82 5.25
CA LEU A 205 17.70 -10.19 5.53
C LEU A 205 17.08 -10.80 6.80
N LEU A 206 16.74 -9.95 7.75
CA LEU A 206 15.99 -10.35 8.94
C LEU A 206 14.50 -10.32 8.59
N GLN A 207 13.88 -11.50 8.52
CA GLN A 207 12.54 -11.69 8.01
C GLN A 207 11.47 -11.36 9.08
N GLN A 208 11.50 -10.13 9.56
CA GLN A 208 10.52 -9.56 10.48
C GLN A 208 10.04 -8.24 9.87
N PHE A 209 8.81 -8.20 9.43
CA PHE A 209 8.27 -7.10 8.63
C PHE A 209 7.21 -6.28 9.41
N GLY A 210 7.33 -6.20 10.71
CA GLY A 210 6.53 -5.34 11.57
C GLY A 210 5.02 -5.50 11.36
N PRO A 211 4.32 -4.57 10.71
CA PRO A 211 2.87 -4.65 10.52
C PRO A 211 2.39 -5.91 9.80
N LEU A 212 3.24 -6.50 8.94
CA LEU A 212 2.88 -7.68 8.16
C LEU A 212 2.83 -8.96 8.99
N GLU A 213 3.47 -8.98 10.16
CA GLU A 213 3.43 -10.13 11.09
C GLU A 213 2.08 -10.26 11.82
N SER A 214 1.24 -9.23 11.74
CA SER A 214 -0.11 -9.28 12.31
C SER A 214 -1.05 -10.14 11.47
N THR A 215 -2.12 -10.63 12.07
CA THR A 215 -3.18 -11.40 11.40
C THR A 215 -3.75 -10.65 10.19
N GLY A 216 -3.79 -9.30 10.25
CA GLY A 216 -4.23 -8.40 9.17
C GLY A 216 -3.18 -8.05 8.13
N GLY A 217 -1.94 -8.51 8.28
CA GLY A 217 -0.82 -8.05 7.48
C GLY A 217 -1.01 -8.19 5.97
N ARG A 218 -1.63 -9.28 5.50
CA ARG A 218 -1.99 -9.48 4.10
C ARG A 218 -2.98 -8.42 3.61
N GLY A 219 -4.03 -8.16 4.38
CA GLY A 219 -5.05 -7.16 4.04
C GLY A 219 -4.48 -5.76 3.95
N LEU A 220 -3.56 -5.39 4.87
CA LEU A 220 -2.87 -4.09 4.82
C LEU A 220 -2.11 -3.88 3.51
N LEU A 221 -1.40 -4.91 3.01
CA LEU A 221 -0.71 -4.82 1.73
C LEU A 221 -1.69 -4.73 0.56
N LEU A 222 -2.76 -5.53 0.56
CA LEU A 222 -3.79 -5.46 -0.47
C LEU A 222 -4.41 -4.06 -0.54
N ASP A 223 -4.75 -3.47 0.60
CA ASP A 223 -5.29 -2.11 0.66
C ASP A 223 -4.29 -1.07 0.15
N ALA A 224 -3.00 -1.23 0.49
CA ALA A 224 -1.95 -0.33 -0.01
C ALA A 224 -1.81 -0.40 -1.54
N LEU A 225 -1.84 -1.60 -2.13
CA LEU A 225 -1.82 -1.78 -3.57
C LEU A 225 -3.08 -1.21 -4.22
N ALA A 226 -4.22 -1.43 -3.61
CA ALA A 226 -5.53 -0.98 -4.12
C ALA A 226 -5.71 0.54 -4.10
N LEU A 227 -4.87 1.31 -3.38
CA LEU A 227 -4.88 2.76 -3.45
C LEU A 227 -4.56 3.30 -4.84
N ALA A 228 -3.71 2.62 -5.63
CA ALA A 228 -3.19 3.14 -6.88
C ALA A 228 -4.24 3.09 -8.01
N ASP A 229 -4.55 4.26 -8.56
CA ASP A 229 -5.42 4.38 -9.74
C ASP A 229 -4.62 4.32 -11.05
N HIS A 230 -3.46 5.02 -11.11
CA HIS A 230 -2.69 5.16 -12.32
C HIS A 230 -1.34 4.44 -12.25
N SER A 231 -0.48 4.73 -11.28
CA SER A 231 0.81 4.05 -11.19
C SER A 231 1.13 3.58 -9.76
N LEU A 232 1.88 2.49 -9.71
CA LEU A 232 2.42 1.91 -8.48
C LEU A 232 3.92 1.69 -8.66
N ASP A 233 4.74 2.36 -7.83
CA ASP A 233 6.16 2.07 -7.71
C ASP A 233 6.43 1.34 -6.40
N ILE A 234 7.05 0.19 -6.48
CA ILE A 234 7.47 -0.60 -5.32
C ILE A 234 8.97 -0.42 -5.16
N VAL A 235 9.40 0.13 -4.03
CA VAL A 235 10.82 0.37 -3.72
C VAL A 235 11.27 -0.57 -2.62
N SER A 236 12.32 -1.34 -2.87
CA SER A 236 12.82 -2.33 -1.93
C SER A 236 14.34 -2.51 -2.00
N ALA A 237 14.97 -2.75 -0.86
CA ALA A 237 16.37 -3.13 -0.78
C ALA A 237 16.59 -4.67 -0.83
N PHE A 238 15.55 -5.43 -1.07
CA PHE A 238 15.59 -6.88 -1.21
C PHE A 238 14.55 -7.34 -2.23
N GLY A 239 14.75 -8.52 -2.78
CA GLY A 239 13.84 -9.14 -3.73
C GLY A 239 13.13 -10.36 -3.14
N SER A 240 12.29 -11.00 -3.96
CA SER A 240 11.56 -12.20 -3.58
C SER A 240 12.47 -13.39 -3.24
N GLU A 241 13.64 -13.47 -3.88
CA GLU A 241 14.66 -14.50 -3.65
C GLU A 241 15.32 -14.40 -2.28
N ASP A 242 15.29 -13.22 -1.64
CA ASP A 242 15.83 -12.99 -0.30
C ASP A 242 14.88 -13.49 0.81
N LEU A 243 13.64 -13.86 0.44
CA LEU A 243 12.60 -14.31 1.35
C LEU A 243 12.54 -15.83 1.40
N ASP A 244 13.00 -16.38 2.52
CA ASP A 244 12.98 -17.82 2.81
C ASP A 244 11.56 -18.23 3.22
N GLU A 245 10.90 -19.01 2.39
CA GLU A 245 9.50 -19.40 2.55
C GLU A 245 9.25 -20.22 3.82
N GLU A 246 10.23 -21.02 4.26
CA GLU A 246 10.14 -21.81 5.49
C GLU A 246 10.06 -20.93 6.73
N ARG A 247 10.54 -19.70 6.66
CA ARG A 247 10.52 -18.71 7.75
C ARG A 247 9.33 -17.77 7.72
N LEU A 248 8.58 -17.76 6.63
CA LEU A 248 7.39 -16.90 6.48
C LEU A 248 6.16 -17.61 7.06
N HIS A 249 5.94 -17.45 8.37
CA HIS A 249 4.85 -18.16 9.05
C HIS A 249 3.50 -17.46 8.90
N GLN A 250 3.49 -16.14 8.80
CA GLN A 250 2.28 -15.33 8.71
C GLN A 250 1.85 -15.07 7.25
N SER A 251 0.56 -14.81 7.05
CA SER A 251 0.00 -14.54 5.70
C SER A 251 0.55 -13.25 5.07
N GLY A 252 0.85 -12.23 5.87
CA GLY A 252 1.40 -10.96 5.38
C GLY A 252 2.77 -11.11 4.74
N PRO A 253 3.79 -11.67 5.43
CA PRO A 253 5.11 -11.93 4.84
C PRO A 253 5.08 -12.88 3.64
N ARG A 254 4.20 -13.90 3.62
CA ARG A 254 4.01 -14.75 2.45
C ARG A 254 3.48 -13.97 1.27
N PHE A 255 2.48 -13.14 1.50
CA PHE A 255 1.93 -12.27 0.46
C PHE A 255 2.94 -11.23 -0.01
N LEU A 256 3.80 -10.70 0.86
CA LEU A 256 4.92 -9.85 0.47
C LEU A 256 5.82 -10.55 -0.56
N LYS A 257 6.18 -11.82 -0.34
CA LYS A 257 6.96 -12.61 -1.31
C LYS A 257 6.23 -12.74 -2.64
N THR A 258 4.94 -13.10 -2.61
CA THR A 258 4.10 -13.20 -3.82
C THR A 258 4.06 -11.88 -4.60
N MET A 259 3.86 -10.77 -3.90
CA MET A 259 3.83 -9.43 -4.48
C MET A 259 5.16 -9.03 -5.11
N LEU A 260 6.29 -9.29 -4.44
CA LEU A 260 7.62 -8.99 -4.99
C LEU A 260 7.91 -9.85 -6.21
N THR A 261 7.63 -11.16 -6.16
CA THR A 261 7.79 -12.06 -7.32
C THR A 261 6.99 -11.56 -8.52
N TRP A 262 5.74 -11.15 -8.30
CA TRP A 262 4.90 -10.58 -9.33
C TRP A 262 5.48 -9.29 -9.91
N ALA A 263 5.92 -8.36 -9.06
CA ALA A 263 6.45 -7.07 -9.48
C ALA A 263 7.76 -7.21 -10.27
N GLU A 264 8.66 -8.08 -9.84
CA GLU A 264 9.92 -8.41 -10.54
C GLU A 264 9.66 -8.97 -11.94
N GLN A 265 8.67 -9.85 -12.09
CA GLN A 265 8.29 -10.41 -13.40
C GLN A 265 7.72 -9.38 -14.38
N LEU A 266 7.21 -8.26 -13.89
CA LEU A 266 6.70 -7.19 -14.76
C LEU A 266 7.85 -6.36 -15.36
N ASP A 267 8.93 -6.20 -14.62
CA ASP A 267 10.09 -5.41 -15.05
C ASP A 267 10.90 -6.14 -16.14
N ASP A 268 10.90 -7.47 -16.11
CA ASP A 268 11.58 -8.33 -17.09
C ASP A 268 10.83 -8.46 -18.44
N ARG A 269 9.60 -8.00 -18.55
CA ARG A 269 8.81 -8.12 -19.79
C ARG A 269 8.94 -6.88 -20.65
N PRO A 270 9.44 -7.01 -21.91
CA PRO A 270 9.39 -5.88 -22.83
C PRO A 270 7.95 -5.40 -23.00
N VAL A 271 7.74 -4.09 -22.93
CA VAL A 271 6.47 -3.46 -23.24
C VAL A 271 6.16 -3.76 -24.70
N LEU A 272 5.35 -4.79 -24.98
CA LEU A 272 4.84 -5.04 -26.31
C LEU A 272 3.85 -3.92 -26.62
N PRO A 273 4.06 -3.16 -27.72
CA PRO A 273 3.08 -2.17 -28.13
C PRO A 273 1.76 -2.89 -28.45
N LEU A 274 0.66 -2.37 -27.94
CA LEU A 274 -0.71 -2.90 -28.08
C LEU A 274 -1.23 -2.96 -29.55
N SER A 275 -0.39 -2.62 -30.52
CA SER A 275 -0.75 -2.58 -31.95
C SER A 275 -0.74 -3.93 -32.67
N LEU A 276 -0.54 -5.07 -31.99
CA LEU A 276 -0.46 -6.39 -32.61
C LEU A 276 -1.57 -7.37 -32.20
N ILE A 277 -2.64 -6.91 -31.56
CA ILE A 277 -3.84 -7.74 -31.32
C ILE A 277 -5.00 -7.17 -32.16
N HIS A 278 -4.84 -7.23 -33.47
CA HIS A 278 -5.93 -7.22 -34.43
C HIS A 278 -5.72 -8.44 -35.34
N ILE A 279 -6.26 -9.56 -34.94
CA ILE A 279 -6.75 -10.63 -35.83
C ILE A 279 -7.99 -11.24 -35.16
#